data_97b661881a1976c67a09a1f09061c419
#
_entry.id   97b661881a1976c67a09a1f09061c419
#
_cell.length_a   1.000
_cell.length_b   1.000
_cell.length_c   1.000
_cell.angle_alpha   90.00
_cell.angle_beta   90.00
_cell.angle_gamma   90.00
#
_symmetry.space_group_name_H-M   'P 1'
#
loop_
_entity.id
_entity.type
_entity.pdbx_description
1 polymer ?
#
loop_
_entity_poly.entity_id
_entity_poly.type
_entity_poly.pdbx_seq_one_letter_code
_entity_poly.pdbx_strand_id
1 'polypeptide(L)'
;MTLCPESNPPCVHPDRETLAPLPPGRRGHWPGIRRLYRSAVAALVIAIALAGLRAPALGQAAPDPFAHAVQLEKDGKNHEALAEYRKVFSQNQRRDIELAAEALFRGGEYAWKRMATTEASKREGATMAWQMWKQLRDEMPDTAAARKLYQPTAVYPRGPMAALEDQIDRANSKDFNYQVIHALVRLTGERPAFSYAFALILLAVLVKLILLPLTKKQYAGMREMQRMQPLVKELGKKYKGAELNQKTMELYKEHKVNPFAGCFTGLLQVPFLILIFNAIREYEIAFAHGKFLWIGSPLSQSNLEILGQPMLGRNLASPDVPLLAIYVITNYITMRMTPASDPQQQQQQNTMALFTSLLFFWMFLSYKWSSAFVLYWLALNGLSIWQQYEMIYKPTKLAAANGGTMPVASIPATPDPALGPAQGPETTNPTMTP
;
A
#
# COMPACT_ATOMS: atom_id res chain seq x y z
N MET A 1 75.61 36.15 -18.29
CA MET A 1 75.66 37.62 -18.29
C MET A 1 74.42 38.06 -17.57
N THR A 2 74.54 38.34 -16.25
CA THR A 2 74.62 39.69 -15.68
C THR A 2 73.29 40.44 -15.83
N LEU A 3 72.58 40.94 -14.82
CA LEU A 3 72.90 41.46 -13.50
C LEU A 3 71.57 41.56 -12.72
N CYS A 4 71.62 41.34 -11.40
CA CYS A 4 70.74 41.98 -10.40
C CYS A 4 71.12 43.45 -10.26
N PRO A 5 70.27 44.35 -9.68
CA PRO A 5 70.45 44.70 -8.27
C PRO A 5 69.13 44.85 -7.50
N GLU A 6 69.10 44.37 -6.27
CA GLU A 6 69.15 45.05 -4.95
C GLU A 6 68.08 46.10 -4.65
N SER A 7 67.19 45.78 -3.70
CA SER A 7 67.06 46.43 -2.37
C SER A 7 65.83 45.90 -1.61
N ASN A 8 66.07 45.29 -0.52
CA ASN A 8 65.43 44.83 0.68
C ASN A 8 64.22 45.59 1.26
N PRO A 9 63.39 45.01 2.13
CA PRO A 9 63.77 44.37 3.39
C PRO A 9 63.11 43.03 3.74
N PRO A 10 63.39 42.40 4.91
CA PRO A 10 63.33 40.95 5.14
C PRO A 10 61.92 40.44 5.43
N CYS A 11 61.58 39.30 4.85
CA CYS A 11 60.44 38.50 5.21
C CYS A 11 60.64 37.87 6.59
N VAL A 12 59.87 38.32 7.55
CA VAL A 12 59.73 37.68 8.87
C VAL A 12 58.90 36.41 8.64
N HIS A 13 59.53 35.24 8.83
CA HIS A 13 58.82 33.98 8.99
C HIS A 13 58.15 33.99 10.37
N PRO A 14 56.81 33.76 10.45
CA PRO A 14 56.21 33.39 11.74
C PRO A 14 56.55 31.94 12.02
N ASP A 15 57.01 31.75 13.24
CA ASP A 15 57.42 30.48 13.84
C ASP A 15 56.43 29.35 13.60
N ARG A 16 56.95 28.18 13.29
CA ARG A 16 56.24 26.92 13.35
C ARG A 16 55.91 26.62 14.82
N GLU A 17 54.79 27.16 15.30
CA GLU A 17 54.17 26.61 16.49
C GLU A 17 53.65 25.20 16.13
N THR A 18 54.19 24.23 16.85
CA THR A 18 53.81 22.83 16.88
C THR A 18 52.33 22.72 17.22
N LEU A 19 51.49 22.59 16.19
CA LEU A 19 50.10 22.20 16.36
C LEU A 19 50.07 20.76 16.88
N ALA A 20 49.70 20.61 18.15
CA ALA A 20 49.38 19.33 18.74
C ALA A 20 48.31 18.60 17.87
N PRO A 21 48.39 17.29 17.67
CA PRO A 21 47.40 16.55 16.87
C PRO A 21 46.05 16.67 17.56
N LEU A 22 45.07 17.15 16.79
CA LEU A 22 43.66 17.15 17.18
C LEU A 22 43.22 15.74 17.56
N PRO A 23 42.51 15.57 18.68
CA PRO A 23 42.00 14.27 19.07
C PRO A 23 41.08 13.72 17.98
N PRO A 24 41.10 12.40 17.70
CA PRO A 24 40.28 11.80 16.63
C PRO A 24 38.82 12.10 16.94
N GLY A 25 38.17 12.74 15.98
CA GLY A 25 36.75 13.10 16.02
C GLY A 25 35.94 11.92 16.49
N ARG A 26 35.29 12.03 17.63
CA ARG A 26 34.26 11.11 18.10
C ARG A 26 33.19 11.05 17.02
N ARG A 27 33.26 10.06 16.14
CA ARG A 27 32.12 9.63 15.35
C ARG A 27 31.04 9.30 16.36
N GLY A 28 29.99 10.08 16.36
CA GLY A 28 28.80 9.82 17.18
C GLY A 28 28.22 8.46 16.86
N HIS A 29 28.81 7.40 17.36
CA HIS A 29 28.20 6.11 17.49
C HIS A 29 27.13 6.25 18.57
N TRP A 30 25.89 6.26 18.16
CA TRP A 30 24.76 5.99 19.03
C TRP A 30 24.54 4.46 19.07
N PRO A 31 25.24 3.71 19.93
CA PRO A 31 25.11 2.26 20.01
C PRO A 31 23.75 1.83 20.57
N GLY A 32 23.02 2.74 21.22
CA GLY A 32 21.72 2.47 21.81
C GLY A 32 20.59 2.26 20.77
N ILE A 33 20.53 3.07 19.73
CA ILE A 33 19.46 2.98 18.74
C ILE A 33 19.61 1.71 17.86
N ARG A 34 20.83 1.32 17.49
CA ARG A 34 21.05 0.05 16.76
C ARG A 34 20.75 -1.17 17.62
N ARG A 35 21.03 -1.11 18.93
CA ARG A 35 20.65 -2.21 19.86
C ARG A 35 19.14 -2.26 20.07
N LEU A 36 18.47 -1.14 20.28
CA LEU A 36 17.00 -1.06 20.41
C LEU A 36 16.30 -1.54 19.14
N TYR A 37 16.78 -1.16 17.96
CA TYR A 37 16.21 -1.63 16.69
C TYR A 37 16.42 -3.13 16.48
N ARG A 38 17.63 -3.65 16.76
CA ARG A 38 17.89 -5.10 16.71
C ARG A 38 17.07 -5.88 17.74
N SER A 39 16.89 -5.33 18.94
CA SER A 39 16.06 -5.93 19.98
C SER A 39 14.58 -5.90 19.64
N ALA A 40 14.08 -4.81 19.04
CA ALA A 40 12.68 -4.72 18.59
C ALA A 40 12.39 -5.65 17.43
N VAL A 41 13.29 -5.73 16.44
CA VAL A 41 13.15 -6.68 15.31
C VAL A 41 13.28 -8.13 15.79
N ALA A 42 14.23 -8.42 16.68
CA ALA A 42 14.37 -9.74 17.28
C ALA A 42 13.16 -10.10 18.15
N ALA A 43 12.63 -9.16 18.95
CA ALA A 43 11.42 -9.38 19.73
C ALA A 43 10.18 -9.61 18.86
N LEU A 44 10.07 -8.91 17.72
CA LEU A 44 8.99 -9.11 16.76
C LEU A 44 9.10 -10.48 16.07
N VAL A 45 10.31 -10.88 15.66
CA VAL A 45 10.57 -12.20 15.07
C VAL A 45 10.32 -13.32 16.09
N ILE A 46 10.74 -13.13 17.34
CA ILE A 46 10.49 -14.07 18.44
C ILE A 46 9.01 -14.13 18.79
N ALA A 47 8.31 -12.98 18.80
CA ALA A 47 6.85 -12.95 19.03
C ALA A 47 6.08 -13.68 17.92
N ILE A 48 6.51 -13.52 16.65
CA ILE A 48 5.95 -14.25 15.50
C ILE A 48 6.27 -15.75 15.60
N ALA A 49 7.49 -16.12 16.01
CA ALA A 49 7.90 -17.51 16.21
C ALA A 49 7.17 -18.16 17.41
N LEU A 50 6.98 -17.43 18.51
CA LEU A 50 6.27 -17.90 19.71
C LEU A 50 4.76 -17.96 19.51
N ALA A 51 4.18 -17.12 18.66
CA ALA A 51 2.76 -17.22 18.26
C ALA A 51 2.46 -18.51 17.46
N GLY A 52 3.50 -19.13 16.86
CA GLY A 52 3.40 -20.44 16.19
C GLY A 52 3.60 -21.67 17.11
N LEU A 53 4.12 -21.47 18.32
CA LEU A 53 4.40 -22.56 19.27
C LEU A 53 3.35 -22.61 20.37
N ARG A 54 2.10 -22.94 20.01
CA ARG A 54 1.14 -23.45 21.02
C ARG A 54 1.40 -24.96 21.19
N ALA A 55 2.06 -25.31 22.28
CA ALA A 55 2.11 -26.71 22.74
C ALA A 55 0.67 -27.22 22.97
N PRO A 56 0.31 -28.41 22.50
CA PRO A 56 -0.97 -29.00 22.82
C PRO A 56 -0.99 -29.28 24.33
N ALA A 57 -1.97 -28.75 25.03
CA ALA A 57 -2.25 -29.14 26.41
C ALA A 57 -2.62 -30.63 26.42
N LEU A 58 -1.81 -31.43 27.09
CA LEU A 58 -2.09 -32.83 27.41
C LEU A 58 -3.19 -32.87 28.47
N GLY A 59 -4.40 -33.29 28.08
CA GLY A 59 -5.42 -33.60 29.08
C GLY A 59 -6.85 -33.38 28.61
N GLN A 60 -7.56 -34.45 28.35
CA GLN A 60 -8.92 -34.70 27.86
C GLN A 60 -9.02 -34.74 26.36
N ALA A 61 -9.52 -35.87 25.82
CA ALA A 61 -9.91 -35.95 24.41
C ALA A 61 -10.91 -34.83 24.13
N ALA A 62 -10.44 -33.75 23.51
CA ALA A 62 -11.32 -32.68 23.10
C ALA A 62 -12.40 -33.30 22.21
N PRO A 63 -13.69 -32.98 22.41
CA PRO A 63 -14.75 -33.45 21.52
C PRO A 63 -14.31 -33.19 20.07
N ASP A 64 -14.59 -34.14 19.20
CA ASP A 64 -14.29 -33.99 17.77
C ASP A 64 -14.74 -32.58 17.33
N PRO A 65 -13.81 -31.72 16.87
CA PRO A 65 -14.15 -30.33 16.56
C PRO A 65 -15.24 -30.23 15.50
N PHE A 66 -15.36 -31.22 14.62
CA PHE A 66 -16.45 -31.26 13.63
C PHE A 66 -17.78 -31.58 14.30
N ALA A 67 -17.82 -32.57 15.21
CA ALA A 67 -19.03 -32.90 15.98
C ALA A 67 -19.46 -31.71 16.88
N HIS A 68 -18.50 -30.97 17.45
CA HIS A 68 -18.76 -29.77 18.21
C HIS A 68 -19.37 -28.65 17.34
N ALA A 69 -18.84 -28.42 16.13
CA ALA A 69 -19.41 -27.44 15.19
C ALA A 69 -20.86 -27.80 14.82
N VAL A 70 -21.15 -29.09 14.59
CA VAL A 70 -22.51 -29.60 14.34
C VAL A 70 -23.44 -29.42 15.53
N GLN A 71 -22.92 -29.56 16.76
CA GLN A 71 -23.72 -29.31 17.95
C GLN A 71 -24.06 -27.83 18.09
N LEU A 72 -23.10 -26.94 17.88
CA LEU A 72 -23.34 -25.49 17.89
C LEU A 72 -24.34 -25.05 16.81
N GLU A 73 -24.33 -25.72 15.65
CA GLU A 73 -25.34 -25.54 14.59
C GLU A 73 -26.73 -25.87 15.08
N LYS A 74 -26.91 -27.01 15.78
CA LYS A 74 -28.19 -27.42 16.37
C LYS A 74 -28.67 -26.49 17.47
N ASP A 75 -27.74 -25.94 18.25
CA ASP A 75 -28.02 -25.00 19.35
C ASP A 75 -28.34 -23.59 18.82
N GLY A 76 -28.25 -23.34 17.49
CA GLY A 76 -28.55 -22.05 16.89
C GLY A 76 -27.47 -20.99 17.14
N LYS A 77 -26.27 -21.38 17.57
CA LYS A 77 -25.12 -20.49 17.84
C LYS A 77 -24.35 -20.23 16.55
N ASN A 78 -24.95 -19.41 15.68
CA ASN A 78 -24.52 -19.23 14.29
C ASN A 78 -23.04 -18.86 14.13
N HIS A 79 -22.58 -17.81 14.84
CA HIS A 79 -21.19 -17.33 14.72
C HIS A 79 -20.17 -18.31 15.31
N GLU A 80 -20.53 -18.97 16.43
CA GLU A 80 -19.67 -19.97 17.06
C GLU A 80 -19.54 -21.22 16.18
N ALA A 81 -20.63 -21.71 15.59
CA ALA A 81 -20.64 -22.84 14.66
C ALA A 81 -19.72 -22.56 13.44
N LEU A 82 -19.84 -21.37 12.83
CA LEU A 82 -19.01 -20.98 11.69
C LEU A 82 -17.53 -20.83 12.05
N ALA A 83 -17.24 -20.30 13.25
CA ALA A 83 -15.86 -20.21 13.75
C ALA A 83 -15.26 -21.60 13.97
N GLU A 84 -16.05 -22.54 14.49
CA GLU A 84 -15.58 -23.92 14.72
C GLU A 84 -15.39 -24.69 13.39
N TYR A 85 -16.27 -24.54 12.39
CA TYR A 85 -16.03 -25.10 11.04
C TYR A 85 -14.74 -24.57 10.43
N ARG A 86 -14.45 -23.26 10.54
CA ARG A 86 -13.18 -22.68 10.08
C ARG A 86 -11.97 -23.22 10.83
N LYS A 87 -12.11 -23.50 12.11
CA LYS A 87 -11.06 -24.11 12.95
C LYS A 87 -10.79 -25.55 12.53
N VAL A 88 -11.84 -26.36 12.30
CA VAL A 88 -11.72 -27.72 11.74
C VAL A 88 -10.95 -27.67 10.43
N PHE A 89 -11.30 -26.78 9.52
CA PHE A 89 -10.60 -26.58 8.28
C PHE A 89 -9.12 -26.27 8.52
N SER A 90 -8.79 -25.24 9.32
CA SER A 90 -7.41 -24.81 9.53
C SER A 90 -6.51 -25.84 10.17
N GLN A 91 -7.09 -26.72 11.02
CA GLN A 91 -6.36 -27.82 11.70
C GLN A 91 -6.14 -29.02 10.81
N ASN A 92 -7.05 -29.28 9.85
CA ASN A 92 -7.07 -30.51 9.07
C ASN A 92 -6.66 -30.34 7.59
N GLN A 93 -6.49 -29.12 7.07
CA GLN A 93 -6.16 -28.88 5.67
C GLN A 93 -4.92 -29.62 5.15
N ARG A 94 -4.00 -30.07 6.04
CA ARG A 94 -2.79 -30.87 5.71
C ARG A 94 -2.82 -32.28 6.23
N ARG A 95 -3.75 -32.62 7.15
CA ARG A 95 -3.84 -33.92 7.80
C ARG A 95 -4.94 -34.79 7.24
N ASP A 96 -6.11 -34.18 7.06
CA ASP A 96 -7.31 -34.82 6.53
C ASP A 96 -8.04 -33.81 5.64
N ILE A 97 -7.68 -33.86 4.37
CA ILE A 97 -8.19 -32.92 3.35
C ILE A 97 -9.70 -33.07 3.13
N GLU A 98 -10.25 -34.29 3.23
CA GLU A 98 -11.69 -34.51 3.05
C GLU A 98 -12.48 -33.98 4.22
N LEU A 99 -12.01 -34.14 5.45
CA LEU A 99 -12.64 -33.54 6.64
C LEU A 99 -12.58 -32.01 6.59
N ALA A 100 -11.44 -31.44 6.18
CA ALA A 100 -11.31 -30.00 6.01
C ALA A 100 -12.25 -29.46 4.93
N ALA A 101 -12.37 -30.15 3.81
CA ALA A 101 -13.26 -29.82 2.72
C ALA A 101 -14.73 -29.91 3.11
N GLU A 102 -15.14 -30.96 3.83
CA GLU A 102 -16.49 -31.13 4.33
C GLU A 102 -16.87 -30.04 5.35
N ALA A 103 -15.91 -29.59 6.18
CA ALA A 103 -16.12 -28.48 7.11
C ALA A 103 -16.41 -27.17 6.37
N LEU A 104 -15.68 -26.87 5.29
CA LEU A 104 -15.97 -25.71 4.45
C LEU A 104 -17.31 -25.81 3.73
N PHE A 105 -17.63 -26.97 3.19
CA PHE A 105 -18.91 -27.20 2.50
C PHE A 105 -20.09 -26.99 3.45
N ARG A 106 -20.06 -27.67 4.59
CA ARG A 106 -21.16 -27.64 5.58
C ARG A 106 -21.28 -26.29 6.26
N GLY A 107 -20.15 -25.67 6.64
CA GLY A 107 -20.15 -24.32 7.20
C GLY A 107 -20.72 -23.28 6.23
N GLY A 108 -20.39 -23.39 4.94
CA GLY A 108 -20.98 -22.55 3.90
C GLY A 108 -22.49 -22.77 3.72
N GLU A 109 -22.93 -24.03 3.67
CA GLU A 109 -24.35 -24.37 3.60
C GLU A 109 -25.12 -23.82 4.79
N TYR A 110 -24.56 -23.96 5.97
CA TYR A 110 -25.15 -23.44 7.21
C TYR A 110 -25.25 -21.92 7.19
N ALA A 111 -24.19 -21.22 6.82
CA ALA A 111 -24.19 -19.76 6.69
C ALA A 111 -25.29 -19.30 5.72
N TRP A 112 -25.40 -19.93 4.56
CA TRP A 112 -26.37 -19.56 3.55
C TRP A 112 -27.82 -19.78 3.96
N LYS A 113 -28.12 -20.96 4.57
CA LYS A 113 -29.50 -21.37 4.85
C LYS A 113 -30.03 -20.88 6.19
N ARG A 114 -29.19 -20.76 7.21
CA ARG A 114 -29.60 -20.56 8.61
C ARG A 114 -29.43 -19.13 9.12
N MET A 115 -28.49 -18.35 8.58
CA MET A 115 -28.33 -16.95 9.01
C MET A 115 -29.38 -15.99 8.42
N ALA A 116 -30.28 -16.49 7.58
CA ALA A 116 -31.20 -15.69 6.78
C ALA A 116 -32.48 -15.30 7.55
N THR A 117 -32.37 -14.54 8.63
CA THR A 117 -33.54 -14.03 9.37
C THR A 117 -34.00 -12.64 8.90
N THR A 118 -33.08 -11.79 8.47
CA THR A 118 -33.31 -10.45 7.93
C THR A 118 -32.60 -10.29 6.57
N GLU A 119 -32.94 -9.30 5.78
CA GLU A 119 -32.24 -9.05 4.48
C GLU A 119 -30.73 -8.77 4.68
N ALA A 120 -30.37 -8.09 5.75
CA ALA A 120 -28.96 -7.85 6.09
C ALA A 120 -28.25 -9.16 6.45
N SER A 121 -28.85 -10.00 7.30
CA SER A 121 -28.28 -11.30 7.68
C SER A 121 -28.26 -12.30 6.52
N LYS A 122 -29.22 -12.23 5.59
CA LYS A 122 -29.19 -13.01 4.32
C LYS A 122 -27.97 -12.65 3.47
N ARG A 123 -27.66 -11.35 3.33
CA ARG A 123 -26.50 -10.87 2.57
C ARG A 123 -25.19 -11.28 3.25
N GLU A 124 -25.12 -11.17 4.57
CA GLU A 124 -23.96 -11.59 5.37
C GLU A 124 -23.74 -13.10 5.26
N GLY A 125 -24.80 -13.91 5.48
CA GLY A 125 -24.73 -15.36 5.38
C GLY A 125 -24.34 -15.84 3.98
N ALA A 126 -24.90 -15.24 2.94
CA ALA A 126 -24.52 -15.54 1.55
C ALA A 126 -23.04 -15.20 1.27
N THR A 127 -22.56 -14.06 1.77
CA THR A 127 -21.14 -13.66 1.62
C THR A 127 -20.21 -14.64 2.35
N MET A 128 -20.53 -15.04 3.57
CA MET A 128 -19.76 -16.03 4.34
C MET A 128 -19.75 -17.39 3.66
N ALA A 129 -20.91 -17.85 3.16
CA ALA A 129 -21.03 -19.09 2.41
C ALA A 129 -20.15 -19.08 1.16
N TRP A 130 -20.21 -17.98 0.40
CA TRP A 130 -19.41 -17.84 -0.80
C TRP A 130 -17.90 -17.85 -0.53
N GLN A 131 -17.45 -17.18 0.55
CA GLN A 131 -16.06 -17.22 0.95
C GLN A 131 -15.57 -18.64 1.28
N MET A 132 -16.37 -19.42 2.04
CA MET A 132 -16.04 -20.80 2.39
C MET A 132 -16.03 -21.70 1.17
N TRP A 133 -17.04 -21.58 0.31
CA TRP A 133 -17.14 -22.40 -0.91
C TRP A 133 -16.13 -21.99 -1.99
N LYS A 134 -15.80 -20.71 -2.08
CA LYS A 134 -14.71 -20.24 -2.91
C LYS A 134 -13.37 -20.87 -2.46
N GLN A 135 -13.12 -20.87 -1.15
CA GLN A 135 -11.92 -21.48 -0.60
C GLN A 135 -11.88 -22.99 -0.88
N LEU A 136 -13.00 -23.68 -0.71
CA LEU A 136 -13.14 -25.09 -1.06
C LEU A 136 -12.84 -25.35 -2.53
N ARG A 137 -13.44 -24.56 -3.43
CA ARG A 137 -13.20 -24.64 -4.88
C ARG A 137 -11.74 -24.40 -5.27
N ASP A 138 -11.15 -23.36 -4.70
CA ASP A 138 -9.83 -22.86 -5.13
C ASP A 138 -8.68 -23.68 -4.51
N GLU A 139 -8.82 -24.16 -3.26
CA GLU A 139 -7.77 -24.86 -2.53
C GLU A 139 -7.93 -26.41 -2.57
N MET A 140 -9.15 -26.92 -2.68
CA MET A 140 -9.43 -28.36 -2.57
C MET A 140 -10.39 -28.88 -3.68
N PRO A 141 -10.11 -28.59 -4.98
CA PRO A 141 -11.05 -28.87 -6.08
C PRO A 141 -11.35 -30.35 -6.30
N ASP A 142 -10.42 -31.24 -5.92
CA ASP A 142 -10.52 -32.67 -6.19
C ASP A 142 -11.28 -33.45 -5.11
N THR A 143 -11.70 -32.76 -4.02
CA THR A 143 -12.43 -33.40 -2.92
C THR A 143 -13.89 -33.71 -3.26
N ALA A 144 -14.46 -34.69 -2.54
CA ALA A 144 -15.88 -35.01 -2.67
C ALA A 144 -16.78 -33.81 -2.34
N ALA A 145 -16.42 -33.03 -1.33
CA ALA A 145 -17.14 -31.83 -0.92
C ALA A 145 -17.14 -30.73 -2.01
N ALA A 146 -16.00 -30.50 -2.67
CA ALA A 146 -15.92 -29.54 -3.78
C ALA A 146 -16.80 -29.93 -4.96
N ARG A 147 -16.86 -31.22 -5.27
CA ARG A 147 -17.74 -31.73 -6.33
C ARG A 147 -19.23 -31.48 -6.04
N LYS A 148 -19.67 -31.53 -4.76
CA LYS A 148 -21.05 -31.21 -4.36
C LYS A 148 -21.47 -29.80 -4.74
N LEU A 149 -20.52 -28.82 -4.81
CA LEU A 149 -20.81 -27.44 -5.20
C LEU A 149 -21.40 -27.30 -6.58
N TYR A 150 -21.08 -28.23 -7.49
CA TYR A 150 -21.48 -28.19 -8.90
C TYR A 150 -22.46 -29.29 -9.26
N GLN A 151 -22.81 -30.17 -8.32
CA GLN A 151 -23.79 -31.24 -8.60
C GLN A 151 -25.20 -30.65 -8.68
N PRO A 152 -25.89 -30.85 -9.79
CA PRO A 152 -27.31 -30.48 -9.91
C PRO A 152 -28.13 -31.18 -8.85
N THR A 153 -29.04 -30.42 -8.25
CA THR A 153 -30.08 -30.95 -7.34
C THR A 153 -31.45 -30.49 -7.82
N ALA A 154 -32.51 -31.09 -7.29
CA ALA A 154 -33.87 -30.64 -7.61
C ALA A 154 -34.12 -29.17 -7.24
N VAL A 155 -33.42 -28.65 -6.23
CA VAL A 155 -33.54 -27.26 -5.78
C VAL A 155 -32.57 -26.35 -6.55
N TYR A 156 -31.40 -26.85 -6.92
CA TYR A 156 -30.34 -26.10 -7.58
C TYR A 156 -29.89 -26.77 -8.88
N PRO A 157 -30.58 -26.52 -10.00
CA PRO A 157 -30.32 -27.22 -11.30
C PRO A 157 -28.89 -27.00 -11.84
N ARG A 158 -28.19 -25.92 -11.45
CA ARG A 158 -26.80 -25.62 -11.82
C ARG A 158 -25.81 -25.86 -10.68
N GLY A 159 -26.25 -26.50 -9.60
CA GLY A 159 -25.49 -26.70 -8.37
C GLY A 159 -25.64 -25.55 -7.36
N PRO A 160 -25.33 -25.83 -6.10
CA PRO A 160 -25.46 -24.84 -5.01
C PRO A 160 -24.59 -23.60 -5.19
N MET A 161 -23.37 -23.75 -5.71
CA MET A 161 -22.45 -22.63 -5.93
C MET A 161 -23.02 -21.60 -6.89
N ALA A 162 -23.52 -22.04 -8.05
CA ALA A 162 -24.10 -21.14 -9.05
C ALA A 162 -25.36 -20.43 -8.53
N ALA A 163 -26.18 -21.11 -7.73
CA ALA A 163 -27.37 -20.49 -7.14
C ALA A 163 -27.01 -19.42 -6.10
N LEU A 164 -25.98 -19.66 -5.31
CA LEU A 164 -25.43 -18.68 -4.34
C LEU A 164 -24.82 -17.47 -5.05
N GLU A 165 -24.01 -17.71 -6.10
CA GLU A 165 -23.41 -16.66 -6.93
C GLU A 165 -24.48 -15.77 -7.58
N ASP A 166 -25.52 -16.36 -8.18
CA ASP A 166 -26.67 -15.63 -8.74
C ASP A 166 -27.39 -14.78 -7.69
N GLN A 167 -27.55 -15.29 -6.48
CA GLN A 167 -28.18 -14.54 -5.38
C GLN A 167 -27.39 -13.32 -4.99
N ILE A 168 -26.07 -13.48 -4.79
CA ILE A 168 -25.17 -12.37 -4.38
C ILE A 168 -25.05 -11.34 -5.51
N ASP A 169 -24.91 -11.79 -6.75
CA ASP A 169 -24.79 -10.93 -7.91
C ASP A 169 -26.04 -10.05 -8.10
N ARG A 170 -27.25 -10.64 -7.98
CA ARG A 170 -28.50 -9.88 -8.01
C ARG A 170 -28.62 -8.87 -6.86
N ALA A 171 -28.09 -9.19 -5.68
CA ALA A 171 -28.09 -8.27 -4.55
C ALA A 171 -27.11 -7.10 -4.77
N ASN A 172 -25.91 -7.40 -5.27
CA ASN A 172 -24.85 -6.43 -5.51
C ASN A 172 -25.11 -5.57 -6.76
N SER A 173 -25.81 -6.09 -7.77
CA SER A 173 -26.08 -5.38 -9.04
C SER A 173 -26.84 -4.05 -8.86
N LYS A 174 -27.49 -3.85 -7.71
CA LYS A 174 -28.18 -2.61 -7.34
C LYS A 174 -27.23 -1.55 -6.74
N ASP A 175 -26.04 -1.93 -6.31
CA ASP A 175 -25.10 -1.07 -5.63
C ASP A 175 -24.31 -0.23 -6.65
N PHE A 176 -24.12 1.07 -6.34
CA PHE A 176 -23.39 1.99 -7.21
C PHE A 176 -21.99 1.49 -7.54
N ASN A 177 -21.28 0.97 -6.53
CA ASN A 177 -19.91 0.45 -6.69
C ASN A 177 -19.84 -0.69 -7.72
N TYR A 178 -20.80 -1.63 -7.66
CA TYR A 178 -20.93 -2.71 -8.63
C TYR A 178 -21.17 -2.15 -10.03
N GLN A 179 -22.12 -1.22 -10.17
CA GLN A 179 -22.50 -0.64 -11.46
C GLN A 179 -21.35 0.07 -12.16
N VAL A 180 -20.46 0.75 -11.41
CA VAL A 180 -19.27 1.41 -11.96
C VAL A 180 -18.36 0.38 -12.64
N ILE A 181 -18.00 -0.71 -11.96
CA ILE A 181 -17.15 -1.75 -12.55
C ILE A 181 -17.87 -2.45 -13.71
N HIS A 182 -19.15 -2.77 -13.53
CA HIS A 182 -19.94 -3.43 -14.56
C HIS A 182 -20.05 -2.60 -15.85
N ALA A 183 -20.22 -1.27 -15.73
CA ALA A 183 -20.19 -0.37 -16.88
C ALA A 183 -18.85 -0.41 -17.63
N LEU A 184 -17.73 -0.46 -16.91
CA LEU A 184 -16.39 -0.58 -17.50
C LEU A 184 -16.20 -1.95 -18.17
N VAL A 185 -16.71 -3.02 -17.58
CA VAL A 185 -16.67 -4.37 -18.16
C VAL A 185 -17.52 -4.42 -19.45
N ARG A 186 -18.71 -3.83 -19.46
CA ARG A 186 -19.55 -3.71 -20.64
C ARG A 186 -18.87 -2.92 -21.76
N LEU A 187 -18.21 -1.82 -21.42
CA LEU A 187 -17.45 -1.01 -22.37
C LEU A 187 -16.37 -1.83 -23.10
N THR A 188 -15.80 -2.85 -22.44
CA THR A 188 -14.77 -3.74 -22.99
C THR A 188 -15.31 -5.03 -23.60
N GLY A 189 -16.64 -5.20 -23.68
CA GLY A 189 -17.32 -6.26 -24.42
C GLY A 189 -17.60 -7.54 -23.62
N GLU A 190 -17.55 -7.49 -22.29
CA GLU A 190 -17.96 -8.57 -21.35
C GLU A 190 -17.27 -9.93 -21.56
N ARG A 191 -16.03 -9.92 -22.11
CA ARG A 191 -15.28 -11.15 -22.38
C ARG A 191 -14.46 -11.57 -21.16
N PRO A 192 -14.68 -12.76 -20.57
CA PRO A 192 -13.96 -13.20 -19.37
C PRO A 192 -12.43 -13.24 -19.53
N ALA A 193 -11.94 -13.40 -20.76
CA ALA A 193 -10.52 -13.52 -21.07
C ALA A 193 -9.73 -12.23 -20.80
N PHE A 194 -10.36 -11.04 -20.90
CA PHE A 194 -9.66 -9.76 -20.70
C PHE A 194 -10.51 -8.63 -20.12
N SER A 195 -11.86 -8.61 -20.33
CA SER A 195 -12.69 -7.46 -19.99
C SER A 195 -12.62 -7.12 -18.49
N TYR A 196 -12.58 -8.12 -17.63
CA TYR A 196 -12.49 -7.88 -16.18
C TYR A 196 -11.17 -7.24 -15.76
N ALA A 197 -10.06 -7.69 -16.33
CA ALA A 197 -8.74 -7.10 -16.06
C ALA A 197 -8.63 -5.68 -16.64
N PHE A 198 -9.12 -5.47 -17.87
CA PHE A 198 -9.13 -4.15 -18.50
C PHE A 198 -10.03 -3.16 -17.76
N ALA A 199 -11.19 -3.60 -17.26
CA ALA A 199 -12.05 -2.75 -16.43
C ALA A 199 -11.33 -2.22 -15.18
N LEU A 200 -10.49 -3.05 -14.53
CA LEU A 200 -9.68 -2.62 -13.39
C LEU A 200 -8.61 -1.61 -13.78
N ILE A 201 -7.97 -1.79 -14.94
CA ILE A 201 -6.99 -0.84 -15.47
C ILE A 201 -7.70 0.49 -15.83
N LEU A 202 -8.85 0.42 -16.50
CA LEU A 202 -9.66 1.61 -16.82
C LEU A 202 -10.14 2.32 -15.54
N LEU A 203 -10.54 1.57 -14.51
CA LEU A 203 -10.89 2.12 -13.22
C LEU A 203 -9.71 2.88 -12.59
N ALA A 204 -8.51 2.31 -12.65
CA ALA A 204 -7.29 2.99 -12.18
C ALA A 204 -7.03 4.28 -12.95
N VAL A 205 -7.18 4.27 -14.28
CA VAL A 205 -7.05 5.47 -15.13
C VAL A 205 -8.11 6.50 -14.74
N LEU A 206 -9.37 6.11 -14.60
CA LEU A 206 -10.48 7.00 -14.23
C LEU A 206 -10.21 7.68 -12.88
N VAL A 207 -9.84 6.91 -11.87
CA VAL A 207 -9.48 7.43 -10.54
C VAL A 207 -8.31 8.41 -10.63
N LYS A 208 -7.27 8.08 -11.41
CA LYS A 208 -6.12 8.96 -11.64
C LYS A 208 -6.50 10.25 -12.34
N LEU A 209 -7.41 10.21 -13.31
CA LEU A 209 -7.89 11.40 -13.99
C LEU A 209 -8.69 12.31 -13.03
N ILE A 210 -9.56 11.75 -12.22
CA ILE A 210 -10.33 12.48 -11.20
C ILE A 210 -9.38 13.13 -10.18
N LEU A 211 -8.35 12.42 -9.75
CA LEU A 211 -7.37 12.90 -8.77
C LEU A 211 -6.25 13.75 -9.40
N LEU A 212 -6.20 13.88 -10.73
CA LEU A 212 -5.12 14.58 -11.42
C LEU A 212 -4.92 16.05 -10.97
N PRO A 213 -5.96 16.90 -10.81
CA PRO A 213 -5.77 18.28 -10.35
C PRO A 213 -5.18 18.33 -8.94
N LEU A 214 -5.60 17.43 -8.06
CA LEU A 214 -5.07 17.32 -6.71
C LEU A 214 -3.60 16.85 -6.72
N THR A 215 -3.30 15.84 -7.52
CA THR A 215 -1.95 15.29 -7.65
C THR A 215 -0.97 16.33 -8.23
N LYS A 216 -1.42 17.16 -9.19
CA LYS A 216 -0.60 18.28 -9.72
C LYS A 216 -0.23 19.28 -8.62
N LYS A 217 -1.17 19.68 -7.78
CA LYS A 217 -0.91 20.58 -6.64
C LYS A 217 0.06 19.94 -5.63
N GLN A 218 -0.08 18.65 -5.37
CA GLN A 218 0.81 17.88 -4.50
C GLN A 218 2.26 17.88 -5.01
N TYR A 219 2.47 17.57 -6.29
CA TYR A 219 3.80 17.58 -6.89
C TYR A 219 4.39 18.99 -6.97
N ALA A 220 3.58 20.02 -7.16
CA ALA A 220 4.03 21.40 -7.08
C ALA A 220 4.57 21.74 -5.68
N GLY A 221 3.80 21.40 -4.61
CA GLY A 221 4.24 21.57 -3.23
C GLY A 221 5.53 20.81 -2.89
N MET A 222 5.67 19.58 -3.38
CA MET A 222 6.91 18.80 -3.21
C MET A 222 8.11 19.46 -3.88
N ARG A 223 7.95 20.04 -5.06
CA ARG A 223 9.02 20.78 -5.75
C ARG A 223 9.43 22.05 -5.00
N GLU A 224 8.47 22.80 -4.46
CA GLU A 224 8.78 23.97 -3.64
C GLU A 224 9.55 23.58 -2.36
N MET A 225 9.14 22.51 -1.68
CA MET A 225 9.91 21.96 -0.55
C MET A 225 11.35 21.61 -0.95
N GLN A 226 11.57 21.00 -2.12
CA GLN A 226 12.92 20.69 -2.61
C GLN A 226 13.77 21.95 -2.83
N ARG A 227 13.19 23.04 -3.31
CA ARG A 227 13.89 24.33 -3.49
C ARG A 227 14.34 24.94 -2.16
N MET A 228 13.56 24.71 -1.10
CA MET A 228 13.88 25.21 0.24
C MET A 228 15.00 24.43 0.95
N GLN A 229 15.37 23.25 0.43
CA GLN A 229 16.36 22.37 1.08
C GLN A 229 17.73 22.95 1.28
N PRO A 230 18.35 23.69 0.32
CA PRO A 230 19.63 24.31 0.56
C PRO A 230 19.58 25.28 1.74
N LEU A 231 18.47 26.04 1.86
CA LEU A 231 18.26 26.97 2.97
C LEU A 231 18.08 26.23 4.31
N VAL A 232 17.31 25.14 4.32
CA VAL A 232 17.17 24.28 5.50
C VAL A 232 18.50 23.67 5.92
N LYS A 233 19.35 23.26 4.95
CA LYS A 233 20.71 22.78 5.25
C LYS A 233 21.60 23.86 5.88
N GLU A 234 21.50 25.09 5.41
CA GLU A 234 22.23 26.21 6.02
C GLU A 234 21.75 26.49 7.44
N LEU A 235 20.43 26.46 7.68
CA LEU A 235 19.87 26.54 9.04
C LEU A 235 20.40 25.41 9.92
N GLY A 236 20.47 24.19 9.41
CA GLY A 236 21.00 23.01 10.13
C GLY A 236 22.48 23.11 10.52
N LYS A 237 23.26 23.96 9.84
CA LYS A 237 24.65 24.29 10.24
C LYS A 237 24.70 25.25 11.45
N LYS A 238 23.70 26.15 11.55
CA LYS A 238 23.65 27.22 12.57
C LYS A 238 22.86 26.80 13.81
N TYR A 239 21.80 26.07 13.66
CA TYR A 239 20.84 25.71 14.71
C TYR A 239 20.71 24.18 14.86
N LYS A 240 20.31 23.70 16.05
CA LYS A 240 20.15 22.26 16.33
C LYS A 240 18.89 22.02 17.18
N GLY A 241 18.35 20.80 17.10
CA GLY A 241 17.21 20.38 17.92
C GLY A 241 15.93 21.19 17.69
N ALA A 242 15.31 21.64 18.77
CA ALA A 242 14.03 22.35 18.72
C ALA A 242 14.12 23.70 17.99
N GLU A 243 15.24 24.42 18.15
CA GLU A 243 15.48 25.70 17.50
C GLU A 243 15.56 25.58 15.98
N LEU A 244 16.24 24.53 15.47
CA LEU A 244 16.26 24.23 14.03
C LEU A 244 14.86 23.97 13.49
N ASN A 245 14.03 23.20 14.23
CA ASN A 245 12.65 22.94 13.80
C ASN A 245 11.83 24.23 13.74
N GLN A 246 11.97 25.10 14.74
CA GLN A 246 11.28 26.38 14.77
C GLN A 246 11.71 27.28 13.59
N LYS A 247 13.00 27.44 13.34
CA LYS A 247 13.55 28.24 12.23
C LYS A 247 13.17 27.65 10.87
N THR A 248 13.12 26.33 10.74
CA THR A 248 12.65 25.66 9.53
C THR A 248 11.17 25.94 9.28
N MET A 249 10.34 25.93 10.33
CA MET A 249 8.91 26.27 10.19
C MET A 249 8.69 27.75 9.87
N GLU A 250 9.50 28.66 10.42
CA GLU A 250 9.51 30.08 10.08
C GLU A 250 9.86 30.27 8.61
N LEU A 251 10.92 29.60 8.10
CA LEU A 251 11.33 29.62 6.71
C LEU A 251 10.21 29.14 5.77
N TYR A 252 9.52 28.05 6.11
CA TYR A 252 8.39 27.54 5.30
C TYR A 252 7.22 28.53 5.29
N LYS A 253 6.92 29.19 6.41
CA LYS A 253 5.87 30.23 6.49
C LYS A 253 6.22 31.44 5.64
N GLU A 254 7.46 31.93 5.74
CA GLU A 254 7.97 33.08 4.98
C GLU A 254 7.84 32.85 3.47
N HIS A 255 8.15 31.64 3.00
CA HIS A 255 8.07 31.26 1.59
C HIS A 255 6.69 30.70 1.18
N LYS A 256 5.68 30.78 2.06
CA LYS A 256 4.32 30.28 1.83
C LYS A 256 4.24 28.80 1.42
N VAL A 257 5.21 27.99 1.88
CA VAL A 257 5.27 26.54 1.63
C VAL A 257 4.63 25.81 2.79
N ASN A 258 3.62 24.99 2.50
CA ASN A 258 2.97 24.15 3.52
C ASN A 258 3.64 22.76 3.58
N PRO A 259 4.39 22.44 4.66
CA PRO A 259 5.07 21.14 4.78
C PRO A 259 4.09 19.97 4.94
N PHE A 260 2.84 20.23 5.38
CA PHE A 260 1.82 19.20 5.55
C PHE A 260 1.02 18.88 4.28
N ALA A 261 1.19 19.67 3.21
CA ALA A 261 0.45 19.46 1.97
C ALA A 261 0.63 18.05 1.39
N GLY A 262 1.81 17.46 1.52
CA GLY A 262 2.09 16.08 1.09
C GLY A 262 1.35 15.02 1.92
N CYS A 263 1.31 15.17 3.24
CA CYS A 263 0.66 14.21 4.14
C CYS A 263 -0.87 14.26 4.03
N PHE A 264 -1.44 15.47 3.90
CA PHE A 264 -2.88 15.65 3.80
C PHE A 264 -3.47 14.96 2.56
N THR A 265 -2.73 14.95 1.46
CA THR A 265 -3.17 14.29 0.23
C THR A 265 -3.25 12.77 0.39
N GLY A 266 -2.34 12.16 1.16
CA GLY A 266 -2.41 10.73 1.50
C GLY A 266 -3.69 10.41 2.28
N LEU A 267 -4.06 11.25 3.24
CA LEU A 267 -5.30 11.07 4.01
C LEU A 267 -6.56 11.21 3.13
N LEU A 268 -6.55 12.13 2.16
CA LEU A 268 -7.67 12.31 1.24
C LEU A 268 -7.86 11.10 0.30
N GLN A 269 -6.82 10.30 0.09
CA GLN A 269 -6.89 9.08 -0.72
C GLN A 269 -7.60 7.93 0.01
N VAL A 270 -7.69 7.95 1.35
CA VAL A 270 -8.30 6.86 2.14
C VAL A 270 -9.78 6.61 1.80
N PRO A 271 -10.65 7.62 1.67
CA PRO A 271 -12.05 7.40 1.24
C PRO A 271 -12.15 6.72 -0.13
N PHE A 272 -11.30 7.12 -1.09
CA PHE A 272 -11.25 6.48 -2.40
C PHE A 272 -10.78 5.02 -2.31
N LEU A 273 -9.81 4.75 -1.43
CA LEU A 273 -9.34 3.40 -1.16
C LEU A 273 -10.48 2.49 -0.67
N ILE A 274 -11.26 2.96 0.31
CA ILE A 274 -12.39 2.21 0.86
C ILE A 274 -13.46 1.97 -0.21
N LEU A 275 -13.78 3.00 -1.00
CA LEU A 275 -14.76 2.89 -2.07
C LEU A 275 -14.34 1.85 -3.12
N ILE A 276 -13.10 1.90 -3.59
CA ILE A 276 -12.57 0.96 -4.58
C ILE A 276 -12.46 -0.46 -4.01
N PHE A 277 -12.03 -0.59 -2.75
CA PHE A 277 -12.00 -1.88 -2.07
C PHE A 277 -13.38 -2.53 -2.04
N ASN A 278 -14.41 -1.78 -1.66
CA ASN A 278 -15.78 -2.26 -1.65
C ASN A 278 -16.26 -2.61 -3.07
N ALA A 279 -15.97 -1.76 -4.07
CA ALA A 279 -16.34 -2.02 -5.46
C ALA A 279 -15.75 -3.34 -5.99
N ILE A 280 -14.45 -3.57 -5.78
CA ILE A 280 -13.78 -4.80 -6.19
C ILE A 280 -14.36 -6.01 -5.44
N ARG A 281 -14.65 -5.86 -4.15
CA ARG A 281 -15.23 -6.92 -3.33
C ARG A 281 -16.67 -7.27 -3.75
N GLU A 282 -17.48 -6.28 -4.08
CA GLU A 282 -18.85 -6.50 -4.56
C GLU A 282 -18.88 -7.18 -5.93
N TYR A 283 -17.86 -6.96 -6.76
CA TYR A 283 -17.71 -7.55 -8.09
C TYR A 283 -16.85 -8.83 -8.10
N GLU A 284 -16.47 -9.35 -6.93
CA GLU A 284 -15.52 -10.46 -6.78
C GLU A 284 -16.03 -11.76 -7.44
N ILE A 285 -17.34 -12.01 -7.43
CA ILE A 285 -17.95 -13.18 -8.09
C ILE A 285 -17.66 -13.16 -9.59
N ALA A 286 -17.86 -12.03 -10.24
CA ALA A 286 -17.54 -11.88 -11.67
C ALA A 286 -16.03 -12.07 -11.92
N PHE A 287 -15.17 -11.57 -11.05
CA PHE A 287 -13.72 -11.78 -11.11
C PHE A 287 -13.32 -13.25 -10.94
N ALA A 288 -14.14 -14.08 -10.29
CA ALA A 288 -13.91 -15.53 -10.21
C ALA A 288 -13.99 -16.23 -11.57
N HIS A 289 -14.62 -15.60 -12.55
CA HIS A 289 -14.66 -16.08 -13.95
C HIS A 289 -13.64 -15.37 -14.85
N GLY A 290 -12.94 -14.34 -14.31
CA GLY A 290 -11.99 -13.51 -15.05
C GLY A 290 -10.61 -14.16 -15.19
N LYS A 291 -9.99 -13.92 -16.36
CA LYS A 291 -8.61 -14.36 -16.68
C LYS A 291 -7.75 -13.17 -17.05
N PHE A 292 -6.44 -13.27 -16.82
CA PHE A 292 -5.49 -12.26 -17.25
C PHE A 292 -4.07 -12.82 -17.34
N LEU A 293 -3.45 -12.74 -18.51
CA LEU A 293 -2.12 -13.29 -18.80
C LEU A 293 -2.01 -14.76 -18.37
N TRP A 294 -1.19 -15.07 -17.39
CA TRP A 294 -1.05 -16.43 -16.83
C TRP A 294 -2.16 -16.79 -15.84
N ILE A 295 -2.87 -15.80 -15.25
CA ILE A 295 -3.95 -16.02 -14.30
C ILE A 295 -5.14 -16.64 -15.04
N GLY A 296 -5.61 -17.79 -14.56
CA GLY A 296 -6.69 -18.54 -15.21
C GLY A 296 -6.27 -19.27 -16.48
N SER A 297 -4.95 -19.36 -16.77
CA SER A 297 -4.40 -20.19 -17.86
C SER A 297 -4.23 -21.64 -17.41
N PRO A 298 -3.97 -22.60 -18.33
CA PRO A 298 -3.65 -23.98 -17.95
C PRO A 298 -2.45 -24.07 -17.00
N LEU A 299 -1.49 -23.13 -17.06
CA LEU A 299 -0.35 -23.07 -16.14
C LEU A 299 -0.77 -22.81 -14.69
N SER A 300 -1.86 -22.09 -14.47
CA SER A 300 -2.37 -21.79 -13.13
C SER A 300 -3.02 -22.99 -12.43
N GLN A 301 -3.21 -24.11 -13.15
CA GLN A 301 -3.71 -25.36 -12.58
C GLN A 301 -2.57 -26.23 -12.01
N SER A 302 -1.31 -25.78 -12.14
CA SER A 302 -0.18 -26.45 -11.52
C SER A 302 -0.29 -26.38 -9.99
N ASN A 303 -0.01 -27.50 -9.31
CA ASN A 303 -0.03 -27.59 -7.84
C ASN A 303 1.22 -26.98 -7.19
N LEU A 304 1.82 -25.94 -7.83
CA LEU A 304 2.95 -25.21 -7.27
C LEU A 304 2.45 -24.26 -6.17
N GLU A 305 2.93 -24.50 -4.96
CA GLU A 305 2.60 -23.69 -3.78
C GLU A 305 3.83 -22.97 -3.23
N ILE A 306 3.64 -21.72 -2.83
CA ILE A 306 4.63 -20.95 -2.07
C ILE A 306 3.98 -20.48 -0.76
N LEU A 307 4.58 -20.85 0.37
CA LEU A 307 4.10 -20.52 1.72
C LEU A 307 2.63 -20.97 1.97
N GLY A 308 2.22 -22.11 1.39
CA GLY A 308 0.88 -22.66 1.54
C GLY A 308 -0.18 -21.90 0.70
N GLN A 309 0.25 -21.20 -0.34
CA GLN A 309 -0.59 -20.51 -1.30
C GLN A 309 -0.32 -21.06 -2.70
N PRO A 310 -1.33 -21.20 -3.57
CA PRO A 310 -1.08 -21.48 -4.97
C PRO A 310 -0.20 -20.38 -5.56
N MET A 311 0.89 -20.79 -6.22
CA MET A 311 1.84 -19.85 -6.82
C MET A 311 1.14 -18.97 -7.87
N LEU A 312 0.30 -19.56 -8.71
CA LEU A 312 -0.43 -18.90 -9.79
C LEU A 312 -1.92 -18.83 -9.49
N GLY A 313 -2.50 -17.65 -9.65
CA GLY A 313 -3.94 -17.43 -9.46
C GLY A 313 -4.79 -18.22 -10.48
N ARG A 314 -5.76 -18.99 -9.99
CA ARG A 314 -6.69 -19.74 -10.86
C ARG A 314 -7.68 -18.83 -11.58
N ASN A 315 -7.93 -17.66 -11.07
CA ASN A 315 -8.78 -16.61 -11.62
C ASN A 315 -8.45 -15.26 -10.97
N LEU A 316 -9.09 -14.18 -11.40
CA LEU A 316 -8.84 -12.85 -10.84
C LEU A 316 -9.30 -12.68 -9.37
N ALA A 317 -10.18 -13.53 -8.87
CA ALA A 317 -10.59 -13.52 -7.47
C ALA A 317 -9.64 -14.33 -6.56
N SER A 318 -8.71 -15.10 -7.13
CA SER A 318 -7.69 -15.87 -6.39
C SER A 318 -6.40 -15.05 -6.20
N PRO A 319 -5.60 -15.31 -5.15
CA PRO A 319 -4.29 -14.69 -4.99
C PRO A 319 -3.31 -15.18 -6.07
N ASP A 320 -2.35 -14.34 -6.43
CA ASP A 320 -1.30 -14.64 -7.41
C ASP A 320 0.05 -14.07 -6.93
N VAL A 321 1.02 -14.95 -6.68
CA VAL A 321 2.30 -14.55 -6.11
C VAL A 321 3.18 -13.77 -7.10
N PRO A 322 3.31 -14.15 -8.39
CA PRO A 322 4.06 -13.37 -9.37
C PRO A 322 3.51 -11.96 -9.56
N LEU A 323 2.19 -11.80 -9.66
CA LEU A 323 1.57 -10.47 -9.78
C LEU A 323 1.86 -9.62 -8.53
N LEU A 324 1.78 -10.24 -7.34
CA LEU A 324 2.13 -9.58 -6.09
C LEU A 324 3.60 -9.15 -6.06
N ALA A 325 4.53 -9.99 -6.54
CA ALA A 325 5.95 -9.66 -6.62
C ALA A 325 6.18 -8.45 -7.55
N ILE A 326 5.54 -8.43 -8.72
CA ILE A 326 5.60 -7.29 -9.66
C ILE A 326 5.06 -6.02 -8.99
N TYR A 327 3.92 -6.12 -8.29
CA TYR A 327 3.37 -5.00 -7.53
C TYR A 327 4.35 -4.46 -6.49
N VAL A 328 4.97 -5.33 -5.69
CA VAL A 328 5.93 -4.94 -4.64
C VAL A 328 7.15 -4.24 -5.24
N ILE A 329 7.68 -4.75 -6.35
CA ILE A 329 8.79 -4.11 -7.07
C ILE A 329 8.39 -2.73 -7.57
N THR A 330 7.25 -2.60 -8.24
CA THR A 330 6.77 -1.31 -8.74
C THR A 330 6.45 -0.33 -7.62
N ASN A 331 5.90 -0.80 -6.50
CA ASN A 331 5.67 0.00 -5.31
C ASN A 331 6.99 0.53 -4.72
N TYR A 332 7.99 -0.32 -4.59
CA TYR A 332 9.33 0.08 -4.16
C TYR A 332 9.95 1.14 -5.07
N ILE A 333 9.84 0.95 -6.41
CA ILE A 333 10.31 1.93 -7.40
C ILE A 333 9.57 3.26 -7.22
N THR A 334 8.24 3.24 -7.10
CA THR A 334 7.41 4.44 -6.91
C THR A 334 7.84 5.23 -5.68
N MET A 335 8.08 4.54 -4.57
CA MET A 335 8.53 5.18 -3.33
C MET A 335 9.95 5.76 -3.46
N ARG A 336 10.85 5.08 -4.15
CA ARG A 336 12.22 5.58 -4.40
C ARG A 336 12.29 6.75 -5.37
N MET A 337 11.35 6.84 -6.29
CA MET A 337 11.25 7.98 -7.22
C MET A 337 10.75 9.26 -6.54
N THR A 338 10.17 9.16 -5.35
CA THR A 338 9.76 10.33 -4.57
C THR A 338 11.03 11.07 -4.13
N PRO A 339 11.20 12.35 -4.50
CA PRO A 339 12.43 13.07 -4.21
C PRO A 339 12.60 13.32 -2.72
N ALA A 340 13.79 13.03 -2.20
CA ALA A 340 14.15 13.36 -0.83
C ALA A 340 14.92 14.67 -0.75
N SER A 341 14.81 15.30 0.40
CA SER A 341 15.36 16.62 0.65
C SER A 341 16.85 16.61 0.97
N ASP A 342 17.35 15.52 1.56
CA ASP A 342 18.68 15.40 2.16
C ASP A 342 19.18 13.96 2.00
N PRO A 343 20.50 13.72 1.89
CA PRO A 343 21.07 12.37 1.89
C PRO A 343 20.62 11.52 3.09
N GLN A 344 20.45 12.12 4.27
CA GLN A 344 19.95 11.42 5.45
C GLN A 344 18.47 11.04 5.29
N GLN A 345 17.65 11.96 4.79
CA GLN A 345 16.24 11.72 4.48
C GLN A 345 16.10 10.69 3.33
N GLN A 346 16.98 10.73 2.32
CA GLN A 346 17.02 9.73 1.25
C GLN A 346 17.30 8.32 1.79
N GLN A 347 18.24 8.20 2.73
CA GLN A 347 18.54 6.91 3.36
C GLN A 347 17.34 6.41 4.18
N GLN A 348 16.72 7.30 4.96
CA GLN A 348 15.51 6.96 5.72
C GLN A 348 14.37 6.55 4.79
N GLN A 349 14.15 7.28 3.71
CA GLN A 349 13.12 6.99 2.71
C GLN A 349 13.36 5.64 2.01
N ASN A 350 14.61 5.33 1.65
CA ASN A 350 14.96 4.03 1.06
C ASN A 350 14.67 2.87 2.02
N THR A 351 14.97 3.06 3.32
CA THR A 351 14.69 2.07 4.35
C THR A 351 13.18 1.89 4.54
N MET A 352 12.43 3.00 4.58
CA MET A 352 10.97 2.98 4.68
C MET A 352 10.33 2.36 3.44
N ALA A 353 10.83 2.66 2.23
CA ALA A 353 10.36 2.06 1.00
C ALA A 353 10.50 0.53 1.02
N LEU A 354 11.67 0.04 1.40
CA LEU A 354 11.90 -1.40 1.52
C LEU A 354 11.00 -2.04 2.58
N PHE A 355 10.95 -1.45 3.78
CA PHE A 355 10.12 -1.96 4.88
C PHE A 355 8.63 -2.00 4.49
N THR A 356 8.12 -0.91 3.93
CA THR A 356 6.71 -0.81 3.51
C THR A 356 6.38 -1.81 2.41
N SER A 357 7.28 -1.96 1.42
CA SER A 357 7.06 -2.91 0.32
C SER A 357 7.04 -4.36 0.81
N LEU A 358 7.94 -4.72 1.73
CA LEU A 358 7.96 -6.06 2.35
C LEU A 358 6.75 -6.28 3.27
N LEU A 359 6.32 -5.23 4.00
CA LEU A 359 5.12 -5.29 4.83
C LEU A 359 3.87 -5.54 3.98
N PHE A 360 3.73 -4.84 2.86
CA PHE A 360 2.63 -5.07 1.92
C PHE A 360 2.70 -6.47 1.32
N PHE A 361 3.89 -6.94 0.90
CA PHE A 361 4.05 -8.30 0.40
C PHE A 361 3.53 -9.33 1.41
N TRP A 362 3.99 -9.23 2.66
CA TRP A 362 3.57 -10.13 3.73
C TRP A 362 2.06 -10.01 4.02
N MET A 363 1.54 -8.79 4.09
CA MET A 363 0.12 -8.55 4.34
C MET A 363 -0.76 -9.14 3.24
N PHE A 364 -0.48 -8.86 1.97
CA PHE A 364 -1.27 -9.37 0.85
C PHE A 364 -1.20 -10.91 0.76
N LEU A 365 -0.03 -11.49 1.03
CA LEU A 365 0.15 -12.92 1.05
C LEU A 365 -0.62 -13.57 2.21
N SER A 366 -0.55 -13.01 3.44
CA SER A 366 -1.20 -13.55 4.62
C SER A 366 -2.73 -13.49 4.55
N TYR A 367 -3.28 -12.41 4.00
CA TYR A 367 -4.73 -12.21 3.88
C TYR A 367 -5.31 -12.72 2.55
N LYS A 368 -4.51 -13.40 1.72
CA LYS A 368 -4.95 -14.01 0.45
C LYS A 368 -5.73 -13.04 -0.45
N TRP A 369 -5.20 -11.83 -0.63
CA TRP A 369 -5.88 -10.81 -1.42
C TRP A 369 -6.02 -11.23 -2.88
N SER A 370 -7.17 -10.90 -3.49
CA SER A 370 -7.47 -11.27 -4.88
C SER A 370 -6.51 -10.58 -5.87
N SER A 371 -6.19 -11.29 -6.96
CA SER A 371 -5.41 -10.75 -8.08
C SER A 371 -6.05 -9.50 -8.69
N ALA A 372 -7.38 -9.40 -8.69
CA ALA A 372 -8.11 -8.22 -9.13
C ALA A 372 -7.68 -6.96 -8.37
N PHE A 373 -7.58 -7.06 -7.05
CA PHE A 373 -7.15 -5.95 -6.20
C PHE A 373 -5.68 -5.59 -6.45
N VAL A 374 -4.81 -6.61 -6.52
CA VAL A 374 -3.38 -6.39 -6.79
C VAL A 374 -3.16 -5.78 -8.18
N LEU A 375 -3.92 -6.20 -9.18
CA LEU A 375 -3.86 -5.66 -10.55
C LEU A 375 -4.27 -4.18 -10.61
N TYR A 376 -5.35 -3.82 -9.91
CA TYR A 376 -5.75 -2.41 -9.78
C TYR A 376 -4.63 -1.56 -9.16
N TRP A 377 -4.01 -2.03 -8.07
CA TRP A 377 -2.89 -1.34 -7.43
C TRP A 377 -1.64 -1.28 -8.31
N LEU A 378 -1.36 -2.34 -9.06
CA LEU A 378 -0.26 -2.36 -10.03
C LEU A 378 -0.47 -1.31 -11.12
N ALA A 379 -1.68 -1.20 -11.66
CA ALA A 379 -2.05 -0.19 -12.64
C ALA A 379 -1.89 1.24 -12.06
N LEU A 380 -2.34 1.47 -10.83
CA LEU A 380 -2.14 2.75 -10.13
C LEU A 380 -0.65 3.09 -9.95
N ASN A 381 0.18 2.11 -9.58
CA ASN A 381 1.63 2.31 -9.45
C ASN A 381 2.27 2.66 -10.79
N GLY A 382 1.92 1.95 -11.86
CA GLY A 382 2.41 2.25 -13.20
C GLY A 382 2.08 3.68 -13.64
N LEU A 383 0.84 4.10 -13.43
CA LEU A 383 0.40 5.47 -13.71
C LEU A 383 1.09 6.49 -12.79
N SER A 384 1.38 6.13 -11.53
CA SER A 384 2.12 6.99 -10.60
C SER A 384 3.57 7.17 -11.02
N ILE A 385 4.25 6.10 -11.45
CA ILE A 385 5.61 6.14 -11.97
C ILE A 385 5.67 7.07 -13.20
N TRP A 386 4.73 6.91 -14.13
CA TRP A 386 4.64 7.79 -15.30
C TRP A 386 4.41 9.26 -14.92
N GLN A 387 3.47 9.54 -14.00
CA GLN A 387 3.22 10.90 -13.51
C GLN A 387 4.44 11.51 -12.80
N GLN A 388 5.15 10.76 -11.96
CA GLN A 388 6.35 11.22 -11.28
C GLN A 388 7.47 11.53 -12.29
N TYR A 389 7.62 10.68 -13.30
CA TYR A 389 8.57 10.92 -14.37
C TYR A 389 8.30 12.23 -15.12
N GLU A 390 7.07 12.44 -15.58
CA GLU A 390 6.69 13.66 -16.32
C GLU A 390 6.73 14.93 -15.46
N MET A 391 6.27 14.84 -14.22
CA MET A 391 6.08 16.02 -13.38
C MET A 391 7.30 16.40 -12.54
N ILE A 392 8.21 15.46 -12.26
CA ILE A 392 9.36 15.68 -11.39
C ILE A 392 10.66 15.44 -12.14
N TYR A 393 10.86 14.26 -12.69
CA TYR A 393 12.15 13.83 -13.23
C TYR A 393 12.53 14.60 -14.50
N LYS A 394 11.61 14.71 -15.45
CA LYS A 394 11.83 15.39 -16.73
C LYS A 394 12.13 16.88 -16.56
N PRO A 395 11.36 17.68 -15.78
CA PRO A 395 11.70 19.08 -15.53
C PRO A 395 13.02 19.26 -14.78
N THR A 396 13.35 18.38 -13.83
CA THR A 396 14.62 18.44 -13.09
C THR A 396 15.82 18.19 -14.00
N LYS A 397 15.74 17.20 -14.89
CA LYS A 397 16.79 16.93 -15.89
C LYS A 397 16.99 18.07 -16.86
N LEU A 398 15.91 18.66 -17.37
CA LEU A 398 15.96 19.80 -18.29
C LEU A 398 16.59 21.03 -17.63
N ALA A 399 16.23 21.31 -16.35
CA ALA A 399 16.83 22.40 -15.61
C ALA A 399 18.35 22.19 -15.38
N ALA A 400 18.76 20.98 -15.04
CA ALA A 400 20.17 20.63 -14.86
C ALA A 400 20.96 20.73 -16.19
N ALA A 401 20.37 20.33 -17.31
CA ALA A 401 21.00 20.42 -18.64
C ALA A 401 21.18 21.86 -19.13
N ASN A 402 20.30 22.77 -18.73
CA ASN A 402 20.31 24.18 -19.12
C ASN A 402 21.10 25.08 -18.14
N GLY A 403 21.88 24.52 -17.21
CA GLY A 403 22.69 25.28 -16.24
C GLY A 403 21.88 26.14 -15.26
N GLY A 404 20.57 25.95 -15.18
CA GLY A 404 19.65 26.76 -14.39
C GLY A 404 19.04 26.03 -13.19
N THR A 405 18.64 26.82 -12.20
CA THR A 405 17.71 26.39 -11.15
C THR A 405 16.38 25.99 -11.75
N MET A 406 15.69 24.99 -11.17
CA MET A 406 14.41 24.47 -11.67
C MET A 406 13.41 25.57 -12.05
N PRO A 407 12.73 25.48 -13.24
CA PRO A 407 11.75 26.48 -13.64
C PRO A 407 10.60 26.56 -12.60
N VAL A 408 10.31 27.77 -12.19
CA VAL A 408 9.14 28.07 -11.36
C VAL A 408 7.92 27.83 -12.23
N ALA A 409 7.12 26.81 -11.91
CA ALA A 409 5.76 26.79 -12.42
C ALA A 409 5.07 28.00 -11.79
N SER A 410 4.86 29.05 -12.58
CA SER A 410 4.07 30.19 -12.18
C SER A 410 2.65 29.70 -11.86
N ILE A 411 2.40 29.48 -10.58
CA ILE A 411 1.02 29.51 -10.08
C ILE A 411 0.61 30.95 -10.24
N PRO A 412 -0.47 31.30 -10.95
CA PRO A 412 -0.97 32.66 -10.96
C PRO A 412 -1.14 33.05 -9.49
N ALA A 413 -0.40 34.08 -9.06
CA ALA A 413 -0.61 34.66 -7.74
C ALA A 413 -2.06 35.14 -7.73
N THR A 414 -2.92 34.50 -6.94
CA THR A 414 -4.19 35.09 -6.58
C THR A 414 -3.85 36.39 -5.87
N PRO A 415 -4.29 37.54 -6.36
CA PRO A 415 -4.05 38.80 -5.66
C PRO A 415 -4.72 38.68 -4.29
N ASP A 416 -3.93 38.83 -3.24
CA ASP A 416 -4.45 38.90 -1.88
C ASP A 416 -5.06 40.29 -1.70
N PRO A 417 -6.36 40.46 -1.45
CA PRO A 417 -6.99 41.77 -1.37
C PRO A 417 -6.71 42.54 -0.07
N ALA A 418 -5.81 42.05 0.80
CA ALA A 418 -5.65 42.53 2.16
C ALA A 418 -4.28 43.14 2.52
N LEU A 419 -3.36 43.36 1.58
CA LEU A 419 -2.13 44.08 1.89
C LEU A 419 -2.10 45.42 1.13
N GLY A 420 -2.47 46.46 1.83
CA GLY A 420 -2.23 47.83 1.41
C GLY A 420 -0.74 48.13 1.18
N PRO A 421 -0.37 49.19 0.44
CA PRO A 421 1.00 49.45 0.04
C PRO A 421 1.90 49.64 1.27
N ALA A 422 3.03 48.89 1.27
CA ALA A 422 4.04 49.03 2.30
C ALA A 422 4.59 50.45 2.32
N GLN A 423 4.39 51.15 3.43
CA GLN A 423 5.04 52.42 3.72
C GLN A 423 6.55 52.13 3.87
N GLY A 424 7.33 52.78 3.02
CA GLY A 424 8.78 52.78 3.10
C GLY A 424 9.27 53.52 4.37
N PRO A 425 10.49 53.25 4.84
CA PRO A 425 11.00 53.89 6.04
C PRO A 425 11.19 55.39 5.79
N GLU A 426 10.52 56.25 6.62
CA GLU A 426 10.78 57.69 6.72
C GLU A 426 12.22 57.94 7.16
N THR A 427 12.99 58.56 6.31
CA THR A 427 14.27 59.15 6.63
C THR A 427 14.05 60.47 7.38
N THR A 428 14.11 60.45 8.67
CA THR A 428 14.21 61.68 9.49
C THR A 428 15.61 62.26 9.39
N ASN A 429 15.71 63.39 8.73
CA ASN A 429 16.88 64.22 8.67
C ASN A 429 16.85 65.21 9.87
N PRO A 430 17.86 65.30 10.72
CA PRO A 430 17.91 66.32 11.77
C PRO A 430 18.46 67.64 11.19
N THR A 431 17.60 68.62 11.05
CA THR A 431 17.98 70.01 10.81
C THR A 431 18.61 70.61 12.07
N MET A 432 19.85 70.99 11.98
CA MET A 432 20.47 71.98 12.88
C MET A 432 19.95 73.37 12.54
N THR A 433 19.63 74.13 13.53
CA THR A 433 19.49 75.60 13.48
C THR A 433 20.15 76.27 14.66
N PRO A 434 20.57 77.57 14.54
CA PRO A 434 21.67 78.18 15.24
C PRO A 434 21.38 78.57 16.67
#